data_76d15e16b8538f3ac7a71c3d85123756
#
_entry.id   76d15e16b8538f3ac7a71c3d85123756
#
_cell.length_a   1.000
_cell.length_b   1.000
_cell.length_c   1.000
_cell.angle_alpha   90.00
_cell.angle_beta   90.00
_cell.angle_gamma   90.00
#
_symmetry.space_group_name_H-M   'P 1'
#
loop_
_entity.id
_entity.type
_entity.pdbx_description
1 polymer ?
#
loop_
_entity_poly.entity_id
_entity_poly.type
_entity_poly.pdbx_seq_one_letter_code
_entity_poly.pdbx_strand_id
1 'polypeptide(L)'
;GVVGMAMVKEGALPVFDDSETIIIQIATLLSKVGVVPALLAGIILAGILASTMSTADSQLLAASSAASENIIGGLFRIKLNETSQMIVARVTLIAISVIGVIIAWDSNSSVFGIVSFAWAGFGAVFGPVMLLSLFWKRSNRYGALAGMVVGGIMVFVWKYAIAKLGGIFDIYELLPAFICGLLVNVVVSLITPKPDDEIIEVFDELKHNK
;
A
#
# COMPACT_ATOMS: atom_id res chain seq x y z
N GLY A 1 7.90 -5.32 20.01
CA GLY A 1 8.53 -4.02 20.25
C GLY A 1 8.92 -3.84 21.71
N VAL A 2 7.97 -3.51 22.62
CA VAL A 2 8.25 -3.13 24.02
C VAL A 2 9.03 -4.19 24.80
N VAL A 3 8.61 -5.46 24.73
CA VAL A 3 9.30 -6.57 25.42
C VAL A 3 10.72 -6.74 24.89
N GLY A 4 10.90 -6.72 23.57
CA GLY A 4 12.23 -6.85 22.97
C GLY A 4 13.16 -5.69 23.34
N MET A 5 12.64 -4.46 23.38
CA MET A 5 13.42 -3.30 23.86
C MET A 5 13.84 -3.45 25.33
N ALA A 6 12.95 -3.95 26.18
CA ALA A 6 13.29 -4.24 27.59
C ALA A 6 14.40 -5.30 27.68
N MET A 7 14.32 -6.37 26.89
CA MET A 7 15.34 -7.43 26.84
C MET A 7 16.70 -6.92 26.38
N VAL A 8 16.76 -6.02 25.40
CA VAL A 8 18.00 -5.37 24.96
C VAL A 8 18.56 -4.47 26.08
N LYS A 9 17.69 -3.70 26.74
CA LYS A 9 18.10 -2.80 27.85
C LYS A 9 18.65 -3.56 29.05
N GLU A 10 18.14 -4.74 29.34
CA GLU A 10 18.60 -5.61 30.41
C GLU A 10 19.81 -6.49 30.01
N GLY A 11 20.27 -6.39 28.77
CA GLY A 11 21.38 -7.18 28.26
C GLY A 11 21.05 -8.64 27.95
N ALA A 12 19.79 -9.03 27.95
CA ALA A 12 19.33 -10.37 27.57
C ALA A 12 19.40 -10.60 26.05
N LEU A 13 19.32 -9.52 25.25
CA LEU A 13 19.55 -9.52 23.81
C LEU A 13 20.66 -8.53 23.47
N PRO A 14 21.50 -8.84 22.45
CA PRO A 14 22.50 -7.88 21.96
C PRO A 14 21.77 -6.69 21.30
N VAL A 15 22.48 -5.57 21.23
CA VAL A 15 22.04 -4.44 20.39
C VAL A 15 22.20 -4.87 18.93
N PHE A 16 21.18 -4.67 18.13
CA PHE A 16 21.17 -5.01 16.69
C PHE A 16 20.74 -3.79 15.89
N ASP A 17 21.26 -3.68 14.66
CA ASP A 17 21.07 -2.51 13.81
C ASP A 17 19.63 -2.47 13.21
N ASP A 18 19.04 -3.65 12.98
CA ASP A 18 17.71 -3.76 12.41
C ASP A 18 16.67 -4.20 13.45
N SER A 19 15.85 -3.24 13.86
CA SER A 19 14.76 -3.46 14.82
C SER A 19 13.63 -4.36 14.31
N GLU A 20 13.51 -4.56 12.99
CA GLU A 20 12.50 -5.44 12.39
C GLU A 20 12.81 -6.91 12.66
N THR A 21 14.06 -7.27 12.95
CA THR A 21 14.51 -8.64 13.24
C THR A 21 14.26 -9.09 14.68
N ILE A 22 13.69 -8.24 15.55
CA ILE A 22 13.56 -8.50 17.00
C ILE A 22 12.88 -9.82 17.34
N ILE A 23 11.84 -10.21 16.58
CA ILE A 23 11.11 -11.46 16.81
C ILE A 23 12.01 -12.67 16.48
N ILE A 24 12.82 -12.56 15.44
CA ILE A 24 13.78 -13.58 15.04
C ILE A 24 14.86 -13.73 16.11
N GLN A 25 15.34 -12.63 16.67
CA GLN A 25 16.34 -12.61 17.74
C GLN A 25 15.80 -13.27 19.03
N ILE A 26 14.56 -12.97 19.41
CA ILE A 26 13.89 -13.62 20.54
C ILE A 26 13.71 -15.10 20.29
N ALA A 27 13.26 -15.53 19.09
CA ALA A 27 13.12 -16.93 18.73
C ALA A 27 14.48 -17.66 18.78
N THR A 28 15.54 -17.00 18.31
CA THR A 28 16.91 -17.54 18.35
C THR A 28 17.39 -17.69 19.80
N LEU A 29 17.09 -16.74 20.69
CA LEU A 29 17.40 -16.86 22.11
C LEU A 29 16.65 -18.03 22.75
N LEU A 30 15.36 -18.16 22.49
CA LEU A 30 14.53 -19.26 22.98
C LEU A 30 15.07 -20.62 22.55
N SER A 31 15.53 -20.75 21.31
CA SER A 31 16.04 -22.02 20.77
C SER A 31 17.26 -22.55 21.49
N LYS A 32 18.00 -21.70 22.20
CA LYS A 32 19.21 -22.09 22.99
C LYS A 32 18.88 -22.58 24.39
N VAL A 33 17.64 -22.41 24.88
CA VAL A 33 17.28 -22.74 26.28
C VAL A 33 16.95 -24.23 26.47
N GLY A 34 16.54 -24.92 25.41
CA GLY A 34 16.20 -26.37 25.45
C GLY A 34 15.30 -26.77 24.30
N VAL A 35 14.98 -28.07 24.26
CA VAL A 35 14.22 -28.68 23.13
C VAL A 35 12.81 -28.12 23.03
N VAL A 36 12.06 -27.98 24.13
CA VAL A 36 10.68 -27.45 24.09
C VAL A 36 10.64 -25.99 23.68
N PRO A 37 11.46 -25.08 24.25
CA PRO A 37 11.55 -23.71 23.75
C PRO A 37 12.03 -23.62 22.30
N ALA A 38 12.90 -24.50 21.83
CA ALA A 38 13.32 -24.56 20.43
C ALA A 38 12.17 -24.93 19.49
N LEU A 39 11.32 -25.86 19.87
CA LEU A 39 10.11 -26.21 19.10
C LEU A 39 9.13 -25.01 19.03
N LEU A 40 8.92 -24.32 20.15
CA LEU A 40 8.07 -23.12 20.17
C LEU A 40 8.64 -22.02 19.26
N ALA A 41 9.95 -21.78 19.30
CA ALA A 41 10.62 -20.82 18.41
C ALA A 41 10.41 -21.21 16.94
N GLY A 42 10.55 -22.50 16.60
CA GLY A 42 10.28 -23.01 15.25
C GLY A 42 8.84 -22.78 14.79
N ILE A 43 7.86 -23.02 15.66
CA ILE A 43 6.43 -22.76 15.37
C ILE A 43 6.17 -21.27 15.13
N ILE A 44 6.77 -20.39 15.93
CA ILE A 44 6.64 -18.92 15.76
C ILE A 44 7.19 -18.51 14.39
N LEU A 45 8.41 -18.94 14.05
CA LEU A 45 9.03 -18.59 12.77
C LEU A 45 8.27 -19.18 11.57
N ALA A 46 7.81 -20.42 11.68
CA ALA A 46 6.96 -21.05 10.67
C ALA A 46 5.63 -20.31 10.48
N GLY A 47 5.02 -19.85 11.58
CA GLY A 47 3.79 -19.06 11.55
C GLY A 47 3.96 -17.71 10.86
N ILE A 48 5.07 -17.01 11.10
CA ILE A 48 5.42 -15.76 10.41
C ILE A 48 5.57 -16.01 8.90
N LEU A 49 6.34 -17.05 8.53
CA LEU A 49 6.56 -17.40 7.14
C LEU A 49 5.25 -17.78 6.43
N ALA A 50 4.42 -18.61 7.05
CA ALA A 50 3.12 -19.01 6.52
C ALA A 50 2.18 -17.82 6.31
N SER A 51 2.13 -16.90 7.27
CA SER A 51 1.32 -15.67 7.16
C SER A 51 1.79 -14.79 6.01
N THR A 52 3.10 -14.60 5.86
CA THR A 52 3.68 -13.81 4.78
C THR A 52 3.39 -14.43 3.41
N MET A 53 3.56 -15.75 3.28
CA MET A 53 3.29 -16.48 2.04
C MET A 53 1.81 -16.40 1.64
N SER A 54 0.88 -16.56 2.58
CA SER A 54 -0.56 -16.48 2.33
C SER A 54 -0.98 -15.10 1.83
N THR A 55 -0.41 -14.04 2.42
CA THR A 55 -0.71 -12.66 2.00
C THR A 55 -0.09 -12.35 0.64
N ALA A 56 1.16 -12.75 0.41
CA ALA A 56 1.84 -12.54 -0.87
C ALA A 56 1.11 -13.24 -2.02
N ASP A 57 0.66 -14.48 -1.82
CA ASP A 57 -0.09 -15.24 -2.83
C ASP A 57 -1.38 -14.52 -3.25
N SER A 58 -2.17 -14.07 -2.29
CA SER A 58 -3.41 -13.34 -2.55
C SER A 58 -3.18 -12.01 -3.28
N GLN A 59 -2.15 -11.27 -2.89
CA GLN A 59 -1.81 -10.00 -3.53
C GLN A 59 -1.28 -10.19 -4.95
N LEU A 60 -0.45 -11.21 -5.18
CA LEU A 60 0.07 -11.53 -6.51
C LEU A 60 -1.05 -11.96 -7.46
N LEU A 61 -2.00 -12.77 -6.98
CA LEU A 61 -3.17 -13.16 -7.76
C LEU A 61 -4.03 -11.95 -8.11
N ALA A 62 -4.33 -11.07 -7.15
CA ALA A 62 -5.10 -9.86 -7.39
C ALA A 62 -4.40 -8.93 -8.41
N ALA A 63 -3.10 -8.73 -8.28
CA ALA A 63 -2.31 -7.90 -9.19
C ALA A 63 -2.27 -8.49 -10.61
N SER A 64 -2.12 -9.82 -10.74
CA SER A 64 -2.08 -10.49 -12.05
C SER A 64 -3.44 -10.47 -12.74
N SER A 65 -4.54 -10.63 -12.00
CA SER A 65 -5.90 -10.49 -12.52
C SER A 65 -6.18 -9.06 -12.96
N ALA A 66 -5.82 -8.06 -12.14
CA ALA A 66 -5.97 -6.65 -12.51
C ALA A 66 -5.20 -6.28 -13.78
N ALA A 67 -4.00 -6.82 -13.98
CA ALA A 67 -3.23 -6.58 -15.18
C ALA A 67 -3.87 -7.24 -16.42
N SER A 68 -4.29 -8.50 -16.33
CA SER A 68 -4.87 -9.23 -17.46
C SER A 68 -6.26 -8.72 -17.85
N GLU A 69 -7.13 -8.46 -16.88
CA GLU A 69 -8.51 -8.09 -17.13
C GLU A 69 -8.69 -6.59 -17.31
N ASN A 70 -8.15 -5.78 -16.38
CA ASN A 70 -8.42 -4.35 -16.39
C ASN A 70 -7.49 -3.56 -17.30
N ILE A 71 -6.20 -3.92 -17.37
CA ILE A 71 -5.25 -3.19 -18.22
C ILE A 71 -5.35 -3.70 -19.65
N ILE A 72 -5.16 -4.99 -19.90
CA ILE A 72 -5.11 -5.53 -21.26
C ILE A 72 -6.52 -5.61 -21.85
N GLY A 73 -7.46 -6.20 -21.13
CA GLY A 73 -8.86 -6.33 -21.58
C GLY A 73 -9.61 -5.01 -21.57
N GLY A 74 -9.55 -4.26 -20.49
CA GLY A 74 -10.30 -3.03 -20.29
C GLY A 74 -9.70 -1.81 -20.97
N LEU A 75 -8.46 -1.45 -20.63
CA LEU A 75 -7.82 -0.22 -21.12
C LEU A 75 -7.40 -0.35 -22.59
N PHE A 76 -6.68 -1.41 -22.93
CA PHE A 76 -6.25 -1.65 -24.31
C PHE A 76 -7.32 -2.29 -25.19
N ARG A 77 -8.45 -2.72 -24.62
CA ARG A 77 -9.58 -3.36 -25.32
C ARG A 77 -9.19 -4.57 -26.16
N ILE A 78 -8.11 -5.26 -25.78
CA ILE A 78 -7.65 -6.47 -26.44
C ILE A 78 -8.49 -7.64 -25.93
N LYS A 79 -9.30 -8.24 -26.78
CA LYS A 79 -10.04 -9.45 -26.46
C LYS A 79 -9.09 -10.64 -26.47
N LEU A 80 -8.70 -11.10 -25.29
CA LEU A 80 -7.91 -12.31 -25.10
C LEU A 80 -8.84 -13.52 -25.01
N ASN A 81 -8.43 -14.63 -25.62
CA ASN A 81 -9.07 -15.92 -25.33
C ASN A 81 -8.63 -16.42 -23.95
N GLU A 82 -9.31 -17.40 -23.38
CA GLU A 82 -9.03 -17.92 -22.03
C GLU A 82 -7.58 -18.35 -21.85
N THR A 83 -7.00 -19.02 -22.85
CA THR A 83 -5.60 -19.47 -22.81
C THR A 83 -4.62 -18.29 -22.77
N SER A 84 -4.84 -17.27 -23.57
CA SER A 84 -3.99 -16.07 -23.60
C SER A 84 -4.11 -15.25 -22.32
N GLN A 85 -5.31 -15.15 -21.76
CA GLN A 85 -5.55 -14.49 -20.48
C GLN A 85 -4.80 -15.18 -19.35
N MET A 86 -4.83 -16.51 -19.30
CA MET A 86 -4.08 -17.29 -18.32
C MET A 86 -2.54 -17.12 -18.48
N ILE A 87 -2.05 -17.09 -19.71
CA ILE A 87 -0.62 -16.86 -19.98
C ILE A 87 -0.21 -15.46 -19.50
N VAL A 88 -0.99 -14.42 -19.84
CA VAL A 88 -0.74 -13.05 -19.39
C VAL A 88 -0.74 -12.96 -17.87
N ALA A 89 -1.71 -13.56 -17.19
CA ALA A 89 -1.76 -13.56 -15.73
C ALA A 89 -0.51 -14.21 -15.13
N ARG A 90 -0.06 -15.35 -15.65
CA ARG A 90 1.18 -16.03 -15.18
C ARG A 90 2.43 -15.20 -15.43
N VAL A 91 2.56 -14.62 -16.62
CA VAL A 91 3.71 -13.76 -16.95
C VAL A 91 3.73 -12.53 -16.05
N THR A 92 2.59 -11.90 -15.79
CA THR A 92 2.49 -10.77 -14.89
C THR A 92 2.86 -11.15 -13.46
N LEU A 93 2.38 -12.30 -12.98
CA LEU A 93 2.72 -12.83 -11.65
C LEU A 93 4.24 -13.02 -11.51
N ILE A 94 4.87 -13.66 -12.49
CA ILE A 94 6.34 -13.86 -12.49
C ILE A 94 7.06 -12.51 -12.54
N ALA A 95 6.62 -11.58 -13.39
CA ALA A 95 7.24 -10.27 -13.52
C ALA A 95 7.18 -9.47 -12.20
N ILE A 96 6.02 -9.45 -11.54
CA ILE A 96 5.86 -8.78 -10.24
C ILE A 96 6.72 -9.45 -9.17
N SER A 97 6.78 -10.80 -9.16
CA SER A 97 7.62 -11.55 -8.21
C SER A 97 9.10 -11.22 -8.41
N VAL A 98 9.58 -11.16 -9.65
CA VAL A 98 10.97 -10.79 -9.96
C VAL A 98 11.28 -9.37 -9.50
N ILE A 99 10.37 -8.41 -9.76
CA ILE A 99 10.53 -7.02 -9.29
C ILE A 99 10.57 -7.00 -7.75
N GLY A 100 9.70 -7.76 -7.08
CA GLY A 100 9.70 -7.87 -5.62
C GLY A 100 11.02 -8.41 -5.07
N VAL A 101 11.60 -9.45 -5.70
CA VAL A 101 12.92 -9.98 -5.32
C VAL A 101 14.01 -8.94 -5.51
N ILE A 102 14.00 -8.19 -6.62
CA ILE A 102 15.00 -7.14 -6.89
C ILE A 102 14.93 -6.03 -5.81
N ILE A 103 13.71 -5.60 -5.43
CA ILE A 103 13.51 -4.61 -4.38
C ILE A 103 13.98 -5.15 -3.01
N ALA A 104 13.68 -6.42 -2.71
CA ALA A 104 14.08 -7.07 -1.46
C ALA A 104 15.58 -7.40 -1.37
N TRP A 105 16.32 -7.28 -2.47
CA TRP A 105 17.77 -7.56 -2.51
C TRP A 105 18.60 -6.56 -1.71
N ASP A 106 18.11 -5.34 -1.56
CA ASP A 106 18.77 -4.34 -0.73
C ASP A 106 18.50 -4.62 0.76
N SER A 107 19.50 -5.16 1.46
CA SER A 107 19.43 -5.47 2.89
C SER A 107 19.25 -4.24 3.80
N ASN A 108 19.47 -3.03 3.28
CA ASN A 108 19.23 -1.78 4.02
C ASN A 108 17.81 -1.25 3.85
N SER A 109 16.99 -1.88 2.99
CA SER A 109 15.61 -1.48 2.81
C SER A 109 14.76 -1.92 4.00
N SER A 110 14.14 -0.96 4.68
CA SER A 110 13.15 -1.23 5.74
C SER A 110 11.84 -1.70 5.12
N VAL A 111 11.30 -2.83 5.60
CA VAL A 111 9.96 -3.32 5.21
C VAL A 111 8.90 -2.28 5.57
N PHE A 112 9.03 -1.66 6.76
CA PHE A 112 8.14 -0.58 7.18
C PHE A 112 8.18 0.61 6.21
N GLY A 113 9.37 1.00 5.74
CA GLY A 113 9.53 2.09 4.78
C GLY A 113 8.86 1.82 3.44
N ILE A 114 8.98 0.59 2.91
CA ILE A 114 8.34 0.17 1.65
C ILE A 114 6.81 0.16 1.80
N VAL A 115 6.31 -0.47 2.88
CA VAL A 115 4.86 -0.58 3.14
C VAL A 115 4.24 0.80 3.39
N SER A 116 4.90 1.66 4.17
CA SER A 116 4.43 3.02 4.42
C SER A 116 4.33 3.82 3.12
N PHE A 117 5.32 3.72 2.24
CA PHE A 117 5.28 4.38 0.94
C PHE A 117 4.12 3.90 0.06
N ALA A 118 3.87 2.59 0.02
CA ALA A 118 2.72 2.03 -0.69
C ALA A 118 1.39 2.55 -0.10
N TRP A 119 1.26 2.61 1.22
CA TRP A 119 0.08 3.15 1.89
C TRP A 119 -0.09 4.65 1.64
N ALA A 120 1.00 5.41 1.59
CA ALA A 120 0.95 6.82 1.20
C ALA A 120 0.37 6.97 -0.22
N GLY A 121 0.80 6.13 -1.15
CA GLY A 121 0.28 6.10 -2.52
C GLY A 121 -1.23 5.82 -2.54
N PHE A 122 -1.68 4.74 -1.93
CA PHE A 122 -3.11 4.41 -1.87
C PHE A 122 -3.93 5.47 -1.14
N GLY A 123 -3.47 5.93 0.01
CA GLY A 123 -4.17 6.93 0.83
C GLY A 123 -4.31 8.27 0.12
N ALA A 124 -3.25 8.75 -0.54
CA ALA A 124 -3.28 10.02 -1.26
C ALA A 124 -4.10 9.97 -2.56
N VAL A 125 -4.11 8.82 -3.24
CA VAL A 125 -4.86 8.64 -4.49
C VAL A 125 -6.35 8.45 -4.24
N PHE A 126 -6.71 7.51 -3.37
CA PHE A 126 -8.11 7.11 -3.19
C PHE A 126 -8.81 7.85 -2.05
N GLY A 127 -8.09 8.25 -0.99
CA GLY A 127 -8.69 8.88 0.18
C GLY A 127 -9.49 10.14 -0.12
N PRO A 128 -8.93 11.15 -0.82
CA PRO A 128 -9.67 12.35 -1.19
C PRO A 128 -10.91 12.07 -2.03
N VAL A 129 -10.81 11.13 -2.98
CA VAL A 129 -11.92 10.76 -3.87
C VAL A 129 -13.05 10.11 -3.08
N MET A 130 -12.72 9.16 -2.20
CA MET A 130 -13.71 8.50 -1.35
C MET A 130 -14.41 9.48 -0.42
N LEU A 131 -13.67 10.37 0.23
CA LEU A 131 -14.25 11.39 1.10
C LEU A 131 -15.20 12.31 0.33
N LEU A 132 -14.76 12.85 -0.79
CA LEU A 132 -15.58 13.77 -1.55
C LEU A 132 -16.79 13.09 -2.21
N SER A 133 -16.65 11.86 -2.65
CA SER A 133 -17.78 11.10 -3.22
C SER A 133 -18.88 10.81 -2.20
N LEU A 134 -18.52 10.61 -0.92
CA LEU A 134 -19.47 10.32 0.14
C LEU A 134 -20.09 11.56 0.77
N PHE A 135 -19.35 12.69 0.83
CA PHE A 135 -19.79 13.87 1.60
C PHE A 135 -20.07 15.09 0.75
N TRP A 136 -19.69 15.09 -0.52
CA TRP A 136 -19.83 16.30 -1.37
C TRP A 136 -20.43 15.99 -2.74
N LYS A 137 -21.71 16.27 -2.92
CA LYS A 137 -22.48 15.96 -4.13
C LYS A 137 -22.01 16.67 -5.42
N ARG A 138 -21.10 17.65 -5.30
CA ARG A 138 -20.52 18.36 -6.47
C ARG A 138 -19.32 17.63 -7.04
N SER A 139 -18.77 16.62 -6.36
CA SER A 139 -17.66 15.78 -6.83
C SER A 139 -18.03 15.13 -8.17
N ASN A 140 -17.14 15.21 -9.15
CA ASN A 140 -17.36 14.63 -10.46
C ASN A 140 -16.15 13.82 -10.95
N ARG A 141 -16.31 13.12 -12.06
CA ARG A 141 -15.26 12.25 -12.63
C ARG A 141 -13.96 12.97 -12.97
N TYR A 142 -14.04 14.22 -13.42
CA TYR A 142 -12.86 15.00 -13.81
C TYR A 142 -12.05 15.41 -12.59
N GLY A 143 -12.72 15.87 -11.54
CA GLY A 143 -12.10 16.20 -10.27
C GLY A 143 -11.49 14.97 -9.61
N ALA A 144 -12.20 13.84 -9.60
CA ALA A 144 -11.71 12.59 -9.07
C ALA A 144 -10.41 12.15 -9.78
N LEU A 145 -10.42 12.10 -11.12
CA LEU A 145 -9.23 11.72 -11.89
C LEU A 145 -8.05 12.68 -11.67
N ALA A 146 -8.31 14.00 -11.69
CA ALA A 146 -7.25 14.99 -11.47
C ALA A 146 -6.66 14.87 -10.06
N GLY A 147 -7.52 14.69 -9.04
CA GLY A 147 -7.09 14.49 -7.66
C GLY A 147 -6.26 13.22 -7.48
N MET A 148 -6.67 12.11 -8.10
CA MET A 148 -5.91 10.84 -8.07
C MET A 148 -4.52 11.01 -8.71
N VAL A 149 -4.45 11.60 -9.90
CA VAL A 149 -3.18 11.80 -10.62
C VAL A 149 -2.24 12.70 -9.81
N VAL A 150 -2.74 13.85 -9.34
CA VAL A 150 -1.92 14.78 -8.56
C VAL A 150 -1.53 14.20 -7.21
N GLY A 151 -2.43 13.52 -6.51
CA GLY A 151 -2.13 12.84 -5.26
C GLY A 151 -1.03 11.79 -5.44
N GLY A 152 -1.12 10.95 -6.48
CA GLY A 152 -0.11 9.96 -6.80
C GLY A 152 1.25 10.57 -7.14
N ILE A 153 1.29 11.57 -8.02
CA ILE A 153 2.54 12.26 -8.38
C ILE A 153 3.17 12.94 -7.15
N MET A 154 2.35 13.57 -6.31
CA MET A 154 2.82 14.30 -5.14
C MET A 154 3.49 13.40 -4.10
N VAL A 155 3.06 12.13 -3.95
CA VAL A 155 3.76 11.14 -3.08
C VAL A 155 5.23 11.01 -3.49
N PHE A 156 5.49 10.82 -4.79
CA PHE A 156 6.85 10.71 -5.30
C PHE A 156 7.63 12.03 -5.19
N VAL A 157 7.02 13.12 -5.58
CA VAL A 157 7.65 14.46 -5.53
C VAL A 157 8.00 14.82 -4.10
N TRP A 158 7.09 14.58 -3.15
CA TRP A 158 7.36 14.87 -1.75
C TRP A 158 8.51 14.04 -1.22
N LYS A 159 8.45 12.72 -1.34
CA LYS A 159 9.46 11.80 -0.81
C LYS A 159 10.86 12.03 -1.40
N TYR A 160 10.95 12.18 -2.71
CA TYR A 160 12.25 12.20 -3.40
C TYR A 160 12.82 13.60 -3.64
N ALA A 161 12.01 14.65 -3.57
CA ALA A 161 12.45 16.01 -3.79
C ALA A 161 12.24 16.92 -2.57
N ILE A 162 11.01 17.03 -2.05
CA ILE A 162 10.66 18.04 -1.05
C ILE A 162 11.15 17.63 0.35
N ALA A 163 10.93 16.39 0.78
CA ALA A 163 11.36 15.91 2.09
C ALA A 163 12.89 16.02 2.30
N LYS A 164 13.66 15.93 1.22
CA LYS A 164 15.13 16.11 1.26
C LYS A 164 15.58 17.52 1.65
N LEU A 165 14.70 18.51 1.62
CA LEU A 165 14.99 19.87 2.11
C LEU A 165 15.09 19.92 3.65
N GLY A 166 14.59 18.89 4.34
CA GLY A 166 14.63 18.76 5.80
C GLY A 166 13.73 19.72 6.56
N GLY A 167 13.86 19.76 7.87
CA GLY A 167 13.07 20.63 8.74
C GLY A 167 11.57 20.29 8.71
N ILE A 168 10.73 21.29 8.50
CA ILE A 168 9.27 21.12 8.46
C ILE A 168 8.76 20.30 7.25
N PHE A 169 9.60 20.08 6.24
CA PHE A 169 9.27 19.28 5.07
C PHE A 169 9.57 17.78 5.25
N ASP A 170 10.31 17.43 6.31
CA ASP A 170 10.60 16.03 6.66
C ASP A 170 9.40 15.40 7.39
N ILE A 171 8.26 15.39 6.73
CA ILE A 171 7.02 14.76 7.19
C ILE A 171 6.61 13.64 6.24
N TYR A 172 5.82 12.71 6.76
CA TYR A 172 5.32 11.58 5.98
C TYR A 172 4.53 12.05 4.75
N GLU A 173 4.94 11.57 3.59
CA GLU A 173 4.47 12.01 2.27
C GLU A 173 2.95 11.87 2.05
N LEU A 174 2.28 11.01 2.81
CA LEU A 174 0.82 10.83 2.74
C LEU A 174 0.08 12.15 2.97
N LEU A 175 0.46 12.90 4.02
CA LEU A 175 -0.29 14.08 4.44
C LEU A 175 -0.29 15.18 3.36
N PRO A 176 0.87 15.64 2.87
CA PRO A 176 0.88 16.69 1.83
C PRO A 176 0.28 16.20 0.51
N ALA A 177 0.50 14.95 0.12
CA ALA A 177 -0.04 14.40 -1.11
C ALA A 177 -1.58 14.27 -1.04
N PHE A 178 -2.12 13.85 0.10
CA PHE A 178 -3.55 13.79 0.35
C PHE A 178 -4.21 15.17 0.25
N ILE A 179 -3.61 16.18 0.89
CA ILE A 179 -4.13 17.57 0.86
C ILE A 179 -4.10 18.11 -0.56
N CYS A 180 -3.01 17.93 -1.30
CA CYS A 180 -2.91 18.34 -2.69
C CYS A 180 -3.95 17.64 -3.58
N GLY A 181 -4.10 16.32 -3.45
CA GLY A 181 -5.11 15.55 -4.19
C GLY A 181 -6.54 16.04 -3.89
N LEU A 182 -6.84 16.31 -2.62
CA LEU A 182 -8.13 16.81 -2.18
C LEU A 182 -8.42 18.21 -2.75
N LEU A 183 -7.46 19.12 -2.66
CA LEU A 183 -7.61 20.49 -3.20
C LEU A 183 -7.82 20.48 -4.71
N VAL A 184 -7.03 19.70 -5.44
CA VAL A 184 -7.15 19.58 -6.89
C VAL A 184 -8.49 18.97 -7.28
N ASN A 185 -8.94 17.92 -6.59
CA ASN A 185 -10.25 17.33 -6.82
C ASN A 185 -11.37 18.36 -6.63
N VAL A 186 -11.33 19.14 -5.55
CA VAL A 186 -12.32 20.19 -5.29
C VAL A 186 -12.29 21.25 -6.38
N VAL A 187 -11.11 21.79 -6.69
CA VAL A 187 -10.97 22.87 -7.69
C VAL A 187 -11.45 22.41 -9.07
N VAL A 188 -10.97 21.26 -9.53
CA VAL A 188 -11.35 20.71 -10.83
C VAL A 188 -12.83 20.38 -10.89
N SER A 189 -13.40 19.81 -9.82
CA SER A 189 -14.85 19.56 -9.76
C SER A 189 -15.67 20.86 -9.85
N LEU A 190 -15.17 21.96 -9.31
CA LEU A 190 -15.88 23.26 -9.37
C LEU A 190 -15.88 23.88 -10.77
N ILE A 191 -14.77 23.77 -11.49
CA ILE A 191 -14.59 24.37 -12.83
C ILE A 191 -15.08 23.48 -13.99
N THR A 192 -15.40 22.22 -13.72
CA THR A 192 -15.90 21.26 -14.71
C THR A 192 -17.42 21.05 -14.58
N PRO A 193 -18.09 20.44 -15.56
CA PRO A 193 -19.54 20.19 -15.51
C PRO A 193 -19.96 19.45 -14.24
N LYS A 194 -21.19 19.70 -13.80
CA LYS A 194 -21.78 18.96 -12.66
C LYS A 194 -21.88 17.47 -12.96
N PRO A 195 -21.94 16.61 -11.92
CA PRO A 195 -22.34 15.21 -12.08
C PRO A 195 -23.72 15.12 -12.73
N ASP A 196 -24.00 14.00 -13.37
CA ASP A 196 -25.30 13.72 -13.97
C ASP A 196 -26.39 13.70 -12.87
N ASP A 197 -27.61 14.13 -13.24
CA ASP A 197 -28.72 14.29 -12.28
C ASP A 197 -29.06 12.96 -11.57
N GLU A 198 -28.92 11.84 -12.26
CA GLU A 198 -29.09 10.49 -11.70
C GLU A 198 -28.15 10.22 -10.50
N ILE A 199 -26.90 10.68 -10.59
CA ILE A 199 -25.91 10.54 -9.50
C ILE A 199 -26.30 11.43 -8.32
N ILE A 200 -26.82 12.62 -8.60
CA ILE A 200 -27.24 13.58 -7.58
C ILE A 200 -28.48 13.04 -6.84
N GLU A 201 -29.43 12.44 -7.54
CA GLU A 201 -30.63 11.81 -6.95
C GLU A 201 -30.23 10.68 -5.99
N VAL A 202 -29.37 9.75 -6.43
CA VAL A 202 -28.88 8.66 -5.58
C VAL A 202 -28.17 9.20 -4.33
N PHE A 203 -27.38 10.27 -4.46
CA PHE A 203 -26.72 10.89 -3.31
C PHE A 203 -27.72 11.50 -2.31
N ASP A 204 -28.75 12.15 -2.79
CA ASP A 204 -29.77 12.79 -1.95
C ASP A 204 -30.70 11.72 -1.30
N GLU A 205 -31.04 10.62 -1.97
CA GLU A 205 -31.78 9.49 -1.39
C GLU A 205 -31.05 8.82 -0.24
N LEU A 206 -29.72 8.57 -0.41
CA LEU A 206 -28.91 7.97 0.65
C LEU A 206 -28.77 8.89 1.88
N LYS A 207 -28.90 10.21 1.70
CA LYS A 207 -28.84 11.18 2.78
C LYS A 207 -30.17 11.32 3.53
N HIS A 208 -31.29 11.11 2.86
CA HIS A 208 -32.64 11.20 3.45
C HIS A 208 -33.07 9.91 4.17
N ASN A 209 -32.46 8.76 3.85
CA ASN A 209 -32.74 7.47 4.49
C ASN A 209 -31.96 7.23 5.80
N LYS A 210 -31.32 8.28 6.34
CA LYS A 210 -30.74 8.31 7.68
C LYS A 210 -31.58 9.19 8.60
#